data_f44c8e9ac35d7741a102b97809eac0d2
#
_entry.id   f44c8e9ac35d7741a102b97809eac0d2
#
_cell.length_a   1.000
_cell.length_b   1.000
_cell.length_c   1.000
_cell.angle_alpha   90.00
_cell.angle_beta   90.00
_cell.angle_gamma   90.00
#
_symmetry.space_group_name_H-M   'P 1'
#
loop_
_entity.id
_entity.type
_entity.pdbx_description
1 polymer ?
#
loop_
_entity_poly.entity_id
_entity_poly.type
_entity_poly.pdbx_seq_one_letter_code
_entity_poly.pdbx_strand_id
1 'polypeptide(L)'
;MTATTPVAMTARYALISTRLAYRNVRFLVLTVALPLLLFLLYANLYRGQDAGDGLTVVAYLMVSMASFGCIGAAINTGARIAIERQVGWNRQLRLSALPGSSYLVAKAIVSMLVTLPALILVFLAGATVGGVQLSAGQWLATGLAVWLGLIPFAVLGLVIGFAGSVDTVQPISMITYLGLSILGGLWFPVEAFPEFLQQIAKLTPSYWLADLGRTVVAGQGVPTEAVLVLAGWTLVLGAVGVWAYRRSGTKV
;
A
#
# COMPACT_ATOMS: atom_id res chain seq x y z
N MET A 1 35.18 17.64 5.81
CA MET A 1 33.80 17.39 5.37
C MET A 1 33.70 15.91 5.07
N THR A 2 33.07 15.14 5.95
CA THR A 2 32.87 13.69 5.77
C THR A 2 31.93 13.47 4.58
N ALA A 3 32.44 12.83 3.53
CA ALA A 3 31.63 12.46 2.36
C ALA A 3 30.47 11.58 2.83
N THR A 4 29.26 12.11 2.83
CA THR A 4 28.05 11.35 3.18
C THR A 4 27.81 10.29 2.12
N THR A 5 27.77 9.01 2.53
CA THR A 5 27.52 7.89 1.60
C THR A 5 26.14 8.04 0.94
N PRO A 6 25.96 7.55 -0.31
CA PRO A 6 24.66 7.57 -0.98
C PRO A 6 23.53 6.97 -0.13
N VAL A 7 23.83 5.95 0.68
CA VAL A 7 22.88 5.32 1.60
C VAL A 7 22.41 6.29 2.69
N ALA A 8 23.35 7.03 3.30
CA ALA A 8 23.01 8.02 4.33
C ALA A 8 22.18 9.18 3.76
N MET A 9 22.45 9.61 2.53
CA MET A 9 21.65 10.63 1.84
C MET A 9 20.23 10.12 1.54
N THR A 10 20.08 8.88 1.05
CA THR A 10 18.80 8.24 0.81
C THR A 10 17.97 8.15 2.10
N ALA A 11 18.59 7.68 3.19
CA ALA A 11 17.92 7.55 4.49
C ALA A 11 17.48 8.93 5.04
N ARG A 12 18.33 9.94 4.96
CA ARG A 12 17.99 11.32 5.37
C ARG A 12 16.81 11.87 4.55
N TYR A 13 16.86 11.71 3.24
CA TYR A 13 15.78 12.18 2.36
C TYR A 13 14.47 11.45 2.67
N ALA A 14 14.51 10.12 2.85
CA ALA A 14 13.34 9.33 3.23
C ALA A 14 12.77 9.78 4.58
N LEU A 15 13.61 9.98 5.59
CA LEU A 15 13.19 10.44 6.92
C LEU A 15 12.49 11.80 6.88
N ILE A 16 13.09 12.78 6.19
CA ILE A 16 12.51 14.12 6.05
C ILE A 16 11.18 14.06 5.31
N SER A 17 11.12 13.33 4.20
CA SER A 17 9.90 13.18 3.39
C SER A 17 8.77 12.48 4.16
N THR A 18 9.09 11.45 4.94
CA THR A 18 8.14 10.75 5.82
C THR A 18 7.61 11.70 6.90
N ARG A 19 8.51 12.48 7.54
CA ARG A 19 8.11 13.47 8.55
C ARG A 19 7.18 14.53 7.97
N LEU A 20 7.44 15.00 6.75
CA LEU A 20 6.56 15.93 6.06
C LEU A 20 5.21 15.30 5.71
N ALA A 21 5.18 14.03 5.28
CA ALA A 21 3.95 13.31 5.02
C ALA A 21 3.09 13.16 6.30
N TYR A 22 3.70 12.83 7.43
CA TYR A 22 3.01 12.71 8.71
C TYR A 22 2.53 14.05 9.29
N ARG A 23 3.17 15.16 8.96
CA ARG A 23 2.69 16.50 9.34
C ARG A 23 1.47 16.94 8.53
N ASN A 24 1.15 16.27 7.41
CA ASN A 24 -0.06 16.54 6.66
C ASN A 24 -1.25 15.75 7.27
N VAL A 25 -1.76 16.28 8.39
CA VAL A 25 -2.84 15.64 9.14
C VAL A 25 -4.09 15.40 8.29
N ARG A 26 -4.44 16.33 7.38
CA ARG A 26 -5.59 16.15 6.48
C ARG A 26 -5.44 14.91 5.61
N PHE A 27 -4.26 14.71 5.05
CA PHE A 27 -3.98 13.53 4.24
C PHE A 27 -4.09 12.23 5.06
N LEU A 28 -3.50 12.21 6.25
CA LEU A 28 -3.56 11.03 7.13
C LEU A 28 -4.99 10.73 7.57
N VAL A 29 -5.73 11.74 8.02
CA VAL A 29 -7.12 11.55 8.44
C VAL A 29 -7.97 11.00 7.28
N LEU A 30 -7.90 11.60 6.09
CA LEU A 30 -8.69 11.15 4.95
C LEU A 30 -8.29 9.73 4.49
N THR A 31 -7.01 9.39 4.58
CA THR A 31 -6.52 8.05 4.17
C THR A 31 -6.92 6.96 5.17
N VAL A 32 -6.98 7.29 6.47
CA VAL A 32 -7.27 6.32 7.54
C VAL A 32 -8.75 6.29 7.88
N ALA A 33 -9.45 7.43 7.81
CA ALA A 33 -10.82 7.55 8.30
C ALA A 33 -11.78 6.59 7.60
N LEU A 34 -11.75 6.51 6.28
CA LEU A 34 -12.69 5.67 5.54
C LEU A 34 -12.50 4.17 5.86
N PRO A 35 -11.30 3.57 5.73
CA PRO A 35 -11.11 2.16 6.07
C PRO A 35 -11.39 1.86 7.54
N LEU A 36 -11.06 2.77 8.45
CA LEU A 36 -11.34 2.59 9.87
C LEU A 36 -12.85 2.65 10.16
N LEU A 37 -13.58 3.62 9.62
CA LEU A 37 -15.03 3.73 9.79
C LEU A 37 -15.76 2.52 9.20
N LEU A 38 -15.37 2.07 8.01
CA LEU A 38 -15.94 0.86 7.40
C LEU A 38 -15.63 -0.37 8.25
N PHE A 39 -14.41 -0.49 8.76
CA PHE A 39 -14.06 -1.57 9.68
C PHE A 39 -14.93 -1.55 10.94
N LEU A 40 -15.07 -0.41 11.60
CA LEU A 40 -15.88 -0.28 12.81
C LEU A 40 -17.36 -0.60 12.55
N LEU A 41 -17.89 -0.18 11.41
CA LEU A 41 -19.24 -0.51 10.98
C LEU A 41 -19.40 -2.04 10.81
N TYR A 42 -18.51 -2.67 10.05
CA TYR A 42 -18.55 -4.10 9.80
C TYR A 42 -18.29 -4.92 11.07
N ALA A 43 -17.34 -4.51 11.90
CA ALA A 43 -17.06 -5.19 13.17
C ALA A 43 -18.29 -5.21 14.10
N ASN A 44 -19.13 -4.18 14.03
CA ASN A 44 -20.39 -4.14 14.80
C ASN A 44 -21.49 -5.00 14.18
N LEU A 45 -21.62 -4.99 12.83
CA LEU A 45 -22.63 -5.75 12.10
C LEU A 45 -22.38 -7.27 12.13
N TYR A 46 -21.13 -7.70 12.08
CA TYR A 46 -20.72 -9.11 11.96
C TYR A 46 -20.10 -9.68 13.24
N ARG A 47 -20.35 -9.03 14.37
CA ARG A 47 -19.83 -9.48 15.67
C ARG A 47 -20.28 -10.90 15.99
N GLY A 48 -19.33 -11.79 16.32
CA GLY A 48 -19.60 -13.17 16.70
C GLY A 48 -19.89 -14.11 15.54
N GLN A 49 -19.82 -13.63 14.29
CA GLN A 49 -19.98 -14.51 13.12
C GLN A 49 -18.65 -15.19 12.78
N ASP A 50 -18.73 -16.46 12.43
CA ASP A 50 -17.60 -17.26 11.96
C ASP A 50 -17.49 -17.18 10.43
N ALA A 51 -16.28 -16.97 9.92
CA ALA A 51 -15.98 -16.96 8.49
C ALA A 51 -15.55 -18.34 7.96
N GLY A 52 -15.46 -19.34 8.85
CA GLY A 52 -14.88 -20.65 8.55
C GLY A 52 -13.36 -20.67 8.79
N ASP A 53 -12.78 -21.87 8.75
CA ASP A 53 -11.33 -22.12 8.91
C ASP A 53 -10.70 -21.54 10.21
N GLY A 54 -11.50 -21.39 11.27
CA GLY A 54 -11.07 -20.82 12.54
C GLY A 54 -10.88 -19.30 12.54
N LEU A 55 -11.36 -18.63 11.49
CA LEU A 55 -11.29 -17.18 11.32
C LEU A 55 -12.66 -16.55 11.58
N THR A 56 -12.70 -15.50 12.41
CA THR A 56 -13.92 -14.70 12.54
C THR A 56 -14.10 -13.76 11.35
N VAL A 57 -15.35 -13.47 10.97
CA VAL A 57 -15.65 -12.49 9.91
C VAL A 57 -15.00 -11.14 10.23
N VAL A 58 -14.93 -10.76 11.50
CA VAL A 58 -14.28 -9.50 11.92
C VAL A 58 -12.78 -9.52 11.65
N ALA A 59 -12.08 -10.64 11.89
CA ALA A 59 -10.65 -10.75 11.59
C ALA A 59 -10.38 -10.71 10.07
N TYR A 60 -11.22 -11.37 9.27
CA TYR A 60 -11.20 -11.28 7.81
C TYR A 60 -11.35 -9.83 7.33
N LEU A 61 -12.34 -9.11 7.85
CA LEU A 61 -12.63 -7.72 7.49
C LEU A 61 -11.54 -6.75 7.99
N MET A 62 -10.90 -7.04 9.13
CA MET A 62 -9.77 -6.28 9.63
C MET A 62 -8.62 -6.28 8.63
N VAL A 63 -8.22 -7.44 8.14
CA VAL A 63 -7.18 -7.58 7.12
C VAL A 63 -7.56 -6.85 5.83
N SER A 64 -8.81 -7.01 5.41
CA SER A 64 -9.34 -6.38 4.18
C SER A 64 -9.34 -4.86 4.26
N MET A 65 -9.84 -4.28 5.36
CA MET A 65 -9.89 -2.83 5.53
C MET A 65 -8.52 -2.22 5.79
N ALA A 66 -7.62 -2.94 6.50
CA ALA A 66 -6.22 -2.53 6.63
C ALA A 66 -5.53 -2.50 5.27
N SER A 67 -5.67 -3.54 4.46
CA SER A 67 -5.12 -3.60 3.10
C SER A 67 -5.69 -2.48 2.22
N PHE A 68 -7.00 -2.24 2.27
CA PHE A 68 -7.67 -1.15 1.56
C PHE A 68 -7.06 0.21 1.91
N GLY A 69 -6.97 0.57 3.19
CA GLY A 69 -6.37 1.83 3.63
C GLY A 69 -4.90 1.97 3.22
N CYS A 70 -4.13 0.89 3.33
CA CYS A 70 -2.72 0.87 2.99
C CYS A 70 -2.47 1.01 1.48
N ILE A 71 -3.25 0.35 0.62
CA ILE A 71 -3.16 0.50 -0.84
C ILE A 71 -3.41 1.96 -1.22
N GLY A 72 -4.46 2.58 -0.65
CA GLY A 72 -4.76 3.99 -0.88
C GLY A 72 -3.62 4.91 -0.46
N ALA A 73 -3.06 4.70 0.74
CA ALA A 73 -1.91 5.46 1.24
C ALA A 73 -0.69 5.32 0.32
N ALA A 74 -0.37 4.10 -0.12
CA ALA A 74 0.77 3.78 -0.96
C ALA A 74 0.66 4.46 -2.34
N ILE A 75 -0.46 4.29 -3.03
CA ILE A 75 -0.69 4.86 -4.37
C ILE A 75 -0.70 6.39 -4.32
N ASN A 76 -1.42 7.00 -3.37
CA ASN A 76 -1.52 8.45 -3.26
C ASN A 76 -0.20 9.12 -2.86
N THR A 77 0.67 8.42 -2.11
CA THR A 77 2.02 8.92 -1.80
C THR A 77 2.87 8.99 -3.07
N GLY A 78 2.78 7.99 -3.94
CA GLY A 78 3.46 8.00 -5.24
C GLY A 78 2.92 9.08 -6.19
N ALA A 79 1.62 9.30 -6.20
CA ALA A 79 0.97 10.32 -7.02
C ALA A 79 1.53 11.75 -6.78
N ARG A 80 2.01 12.05 -5.56
CA ARG A 80 2.64 13.35 -5.23
C ARG A 80 3.88 13.66 -6.05
N ILE A 81 4.53 12.65 -6.64
CA ILE A 81 5.70 12.84 -7.52
C ILE A 81 5.34 13.70 -8.74
N ALA A 82 4.13 13.59 -9.28
CA ALA A 82 3.70 14.44 -10.39
C ALA A 82 3.70 15.92 -9.99
N ILE A 83 3.24 16.24 -8.78
CA ILE A 83 3.25 17.60 -8.22
C ILE A 83 4.69 18.09 -8.03
N GLU A 84 5.56 17.26 -7.45
CA GLU A 84 6.97 17.58 -7.24
C GLU A 84 7.68 17.86 -8.57
N ARG A 85 7.33 17.13 -9.63
CA ARG A 85 7.86 17.36 -10.98
C ARG A 85 7.40 18.70 -11.56
N GLN A 86 6.13 19.06 -11.39
CA GLN A 86 5.57 20.31 -11.90
C GLN A 86 6.25 21.54 -11.28
N VAL A 87 6.52 21.51 -9.96
CA VAL A 87 7.22 22.61 -9.27
C VAL A 87 8.73 22.60 -9.46
N GLY A 88 9.26 21.74 -10.33
CA GLY A 88 10.69 21.69 -10.67
C GLY A 88 11.58 21.06 -9.59
N TRP A 89 11.00 20.38 -8.59
CA TRP A 89 11.74 19.74 -7.50
C TRP A 89 12.79 18.73 -8.01
N ASN A 90 12.46 17.97 -9.05
CA ASN A 90 13.39 17.02 -9.66
C ASN A 90 14.60 17.72 -10.29
N ARG A 91 14.46 18.95 -10.79
CA ARG A 91 15.58 19.75 -11.32
C ARG A 91 16.51 20.16 -10.18
N GLN A 92 15.97 20.57 -9.04
CA GLN A 92 16.76 20.92 -7.85
C GLN A 92 17.49 19.68 -7.29
N LEU A 93 16.84 18.51 -7.26
CA LEU A 93 17.48 17.27 -6.81
C LEU A 93 18.66 16.86 -7.70
N ARG A 94 18.61 17.10 -9.01
CA ARG A 94 19.74 16.84 -9.92
C ARG A 94 20.96 17.73 -9.67
N LEU A 95 20.77 18.89 -9.04
CA LEU A 95 21.87 19.75 -8.60
C LEU A 95 22.47 19.29 -7.27
N SER A 96 21.79 18.37 -6.57
CA SER A 96 22.30 17.75 -5.36
C SER A 96 23.10 16.49 -5.69
N ALA A 97 23.96 16.05 -4.75
CA ALA A 97 24.73 14.82 -4.90
C ALA A 97 23.90 13.52 -4.76
N LEU A 98 22.55 13.61 -4.77
CA LEU A 98 21.67 12.45 -4.60
C LEU A 98 21.50 11.72 -5.94
N PRO A 99 21.95 10.44 -6.05
CA PRO A 99 21.73 9.65 -7.25
C PRO A 99 20.22 9.46 -7.54
N GLY A 100 19.82 9.42 -8.81
CA GLY A 100 18.42 9.24 -9.20
C GLY A 100 17.79 7.93 -8.70
N SER A 101 18.56 6.86 -8.61
CA SER A 101 18.14 5.59 -7.99
C SER A 101 17.83 5.76 -6.50
N SER A 102 18.62 6.55 -5.78
CA SER A 102 18.39 6.87 -4.37
C SER A 102 17.07 7.61 -4.15
N TYR A 103 16.68 8.48 -5.07
CA TYR A 103 15.38 9.15 -5.03
C TYR A 103 14.22 8.15 -5.16
N LEU A 104 14.28 7.21 -6.12
CA LEU A 104 13.25 6.18 -6.29
C LEU A 104 13.12 5.29 -5.06
N VAL A 105 14.24 4.80 -4.54
CA VAL A 105 14.28 3.97 -3.34
C VAL A 105 13.70 4.73 -2.13
N ALA A 106 14.12 5.98 -1.94
CA ALA A 106 13.59 6.79 -0.85
C ALA A 106 12.08 7.01 -0.97
N LYS A 107 11.56 7.25 -2.18
CA LYS A 107 10.11 7.40 -2.40
C LYS A 107 9.34 6.10 -2.13
N ALA A 108 9.87 4.95 -2.52
CA ALA A 108 9.29 3.65 -2.17
C ALA A 108 9.26 3.45 -0.64
N ILE A 109 10.36 3.75 0.06
CA ILE A 109 10.40 3.68 1.53
C ILE A 109 9.37 4.62 2.16
N VAL A 110 9.29 5.88 1.70
CA VAL A 110 8.29 6.85 2.20
C VAL A 110 6.87 6.32 1.99
N SER A 111 6.59 5.78 0.80
CA SER A 111 5.29 5.19 0.48
C SER A 111 4.94 4.06 1.45
N MET A 112 5.88 3.16 1.72
CA MET A 112 5.70 2.07 2.68
C MET A 112 5.49 2.57 4.12
N LEU A 113 6.27 3.55 4.57
CA LEU A 113 6.14 4.10 5.93
C LEU A 113 4.81 4.83 6.13
N VAL A 114 4.32 5.53 5.11
CA VAL A 114 3.04 6.26 5.18
C VAL A 114 1.82 5.32 5.28
N THR A 115 1.96 4.03 4.95
CA THR A 115 0.89 3.05 5.15
C THR A 115 0.71 2.62 6.61
N LEU A 116 1.75 2.73 7.44
CA LEU A 116 1.75 2.24 8.82
C LEU A 116 0.62 2.79 9.70
N PRO A 117 0.26 4.09 9.67
CA PRO A 117 -0.85 4.58 10.47
C PRO A 117 -2.18 3.89 10.15
N ALA A 118 -2.47 3.64 8.88
CA ALA A 118 -3.70 2.94 8.49
C ALA A 118 -3.69 1.49 8.99
N LEU A 119 -2.58 0.78 8.79
CA LEU A 119 -2.42 -0.59 9.27
C LEU A 119 -2.58 -0.68 10.79
N ILE A 120 -1.83 0.14 11.53
CA ILE A 120 -1.82 0.12 12.99
C ILE A 120 -3.20 0.47 13.57
N LEU A 121 -3.85 1.51 13.05
CA LEU A 121 -5.14 1.96 13.58
C LEU A 121 -6.26 0.97 13.32
N VAL A 122 -6.30 0.34 12.13
CA VAL A 122 -7.29 -0.72 11.85
C VAL A 122 -7.02 -1.96 12.71
N PHE A 123 -5.75 -2.35 12.90
CA PHE A 123 -5.39 -3.48 13.76
C PHE A 123 -5.71 -3.21 15.24
N LEU A 124 -5.43 -2.01 15.74
CA LEU A 124 -5.82 -1.59 17.08
C LEU A 124 -7.34 -1.61 17.26
N ALA A 125 -8.09 -1.13 16.28
CA ALA A 125 -9.55 -1.22 16.29
C ALA A 125 -10.03 -2.69 16.28
N GLY A 126 -9.36 -3.56 15.53
CA GLY A 126 -9.62 -5.00 15.53
C GLY A 126 -9.43 -5.64 16.90
N ALA A 127 -8.33 -5.28 17.57
CA ALA A 127 -8.03 -5.80 18.92
C ALA A 127 -8.99 -5.27 19.99
N THR A 128 -9.37 -3.99 19.92
CA THR A 128 -10.15 -3.32 21.00
C THR A 128 -11.65 -3.39 20.78
N VAL A 129 -12.12 -3.00 19.60
CA VAL A 129 -13.56 -2.93 19.26
C VAL A 129 -14.04 -4.20 18.57
N GLY A 130 -13.21 -4.74 17.67
CA GLY A 130 -13.54 -5.94 16.89
C GLY A 130 -13.52 -7.23 17.72
N GLY A 131 -12.87 -7.24 18.88
CA GLY A 131 -12.74 -8.45 19.71
C GLY A 131 -11.90 -9.55 19.07
N VAL A 132 -11.03 -9.20 18.11
CA VAL A 132 -10.13 -10.14 17.44
C VAL A 132 -9.07 -10.61 18.42
N GLN A 133 -9.06 -11.90 18.70
CA GLN A 133 -8.11 -12.52 19.64
C GLN A 133 -7.05 -13.30 18.85
N LEU A 134 -5.84 -12.77 18.83
CA LEU A 134 -4.68 -13.38 18.19
C LEU A 134 -3.52 -13.39 19.17
N SER A 135 -2.63 -14.37 19.04
CA SER A 135 -1.36 -14.34 19.77
C SER A 135 -0.47 -13.18 19.28
N ALA A 136 0.47 -12.74 20.11
CA ALA A 136 1.41 -11.67 19.73
C ALA A 136 2.18 -12.02 18.43
N GLY A 137 2.50 -13.30 18.25
CA GLY A 137 3.14 -13.79 17.02
C GLY A 137 2.24 -13.63 15.78
N GLN A 138 0.95 -13.95 15.88
CA GLN A 138 -0.01 -13.79 14.78
C GLN A 138 -0.23 -12.30 14.44
N TRP A 139 -0.36 -11.42 15.44
CA TRP A 139 -0.46 -9.97 15.21
C TRP A 139 0.75 -9.45 14.41
N LEU A 140 1.96 -9.82 14.85
CA LEU A 140 3.19 -9.40 14.18
C LEU A 140 3.32 -9.99 12.78
N ALA A 141 3.06 -11.31 12.64
CA ALA A 141 3.15 -11.99 11.35
C ALA A 141 2.16 -11.42 10.34
N THR A 142 0.88 -11.22 10.74
CA THR A 142 -0.14 -10.64 9.86
C THR A 142 0.20 -9.19 9.49
N GLY A 143 0.64 -8.39 10.46
CA GLY A 143 1.06 -7.01 10.21
C GLY A 143 2.22 -6.93 9.23
N LEU A 144 3.25 -7.76 9.40
CA LEU A 144 4.40 -7.83 8.51
C LEU A 144 4.02 -8.37 7.12
N ALA A 145 3.18 -9.41 7.05
CA ALA A 145 2.72 -9.99 5.81
C ALA A 145 1.96 -8.96 4.96
N VAL A 146 0.98 -8.29 5.56
CA VAL A 146 0.24 -7.21 4.88
C VAL A 146 1.19 -6.09 4.48
N TRP A 147 2.04 -5.63 5.40
CA TRP A 147 2.94 -4.50 5.12
C TRP A 147 3.93 -4.81 4.00
N LEU A 148 4.60 -5.95 4.03
CA LEU A 148 5.53 -6.35 2.97
C LEU A 148 4.80 -6.61 1.63
N GLY A 149 3.61 -7.18 1.69
CA GLY A 149 2.75 -7.38 0.51
C GLY A 149 2.32 -6.09 -0.19
N LEU A 150 2.51 -4.90 0.45
CA LEU A 150 2.22 -3.60 -0.15
C LEU A 150 3.32 -3.08 -1.10
N ILE A 151 4.46 -3.74 -1.19
CA ILE A 151 5.58 -3.29 -2.03
C ILE A 151 5.15 -3.02 -3.48
N PRO A 152 4.41 -3.90 -4.18
CA PRO A 152 3.97 -3.64 -5.56
C PRO A 152 3.08 -2.39 -5.66
N PHE A 153 2.26 -2.08 -4.65
CA PHE A 153 1.40 -0.88 -4.65
C PHE A 153 2.18 0.41 -4.42
N ALA A 154 3.24 0.35 -3.60
CA ALA A 154 4.16 1.47 -3.45
C ALA A 154 4.84 1.78 -4.80
N VAL A 155 5.31 0.74 -5.50
CA VAL A 155 5.91 0.89 -6.83
C VAL A 155 4.88 1.36 -7.87
N LEU A 156 3.66 0.82 -7.84
CA LEU A 156 2.56 1.26 -8.73
C LEU A 156 2.26 2.76 -8.56
N GLY A 157 2.21 3.25 -7.32
CA GLY A 157 2.06 4.67 -7.04
C GLY A 157 3.18 5.50 -7.67
N LEU A 158 4.44 5.04 -7.61
CA LEU A 158 5.56 5.70 -8.28
C LEU A 158 5.37 5.72 -9.80
N VAL A 159 4.97 4.59 -10.41
CA VAL A 159 4.69 4.50 -11.86
C VAL A 159 3.65 5.54 -12.26
N ILE A 160 2.52 5.61 -11.56
CA ILE A 160 1.46 6.60 -11.80
C ILE A 160 2.00 8.03 -11.68
N GLY A 161 2.78 8.31 -10.62
CA GLY A 161 3.36 9.64 -10.39
C GLY A 161 4.37 10.07 -11.45
N PHE A 162 5.10 9.14 -12.06
CA PHE A 162 6.01 9.44 -13.18
C PHE A 162 5.33 9.53 -14.53
N ALA A 163 4.30 8.73 -14.77
CA ALA A 163 3.58 8.68 -16.05
C ALA A 163 2.54 9.80 -16.20
N GLY A 164 1.88 10.19 -15.10
CA GLY A 164 0.80 11.17 -15.11
C GLY A 164 1.28 12.63 -15.09
N SER A 165 0.41 13.54 -15.56
CA SER A 165 0.46 14.98 -15.26
C SER A 165 -0.24 15.25 -13.92
N VAL A 166 -0.10 16.47 -13.37
CA VAL A 166 -0.76 16.84 -12.10
C VAL A 166 -2.28 16.69 -12.20
N ASP A 167 -2.87 17.02 -13.34
CA ASP A 167 -4.32 16.94 -13.55
C ASP A 167 -4.82 15.50 -13.69
N THR A 168 -4.01 14.60 -14.24
CA THR A 168 -4.40 13.22 -14.53
C THR A 168 -4.02 12.23 -13.43
N VAL A 169 -2.99 12.54 -12.64
CA VAL A 169 -2.47 11.61 -11.62
C VAL A 169 -3.49 11.29 -10.54
N GLN A 170 -4.28 12.28 -10.12
CA GLN A 170 -5.26 12.09 -9.05
C GLN A 170 -6.43 11.20 -9.47
N PRO A 171 -7.13 11.44 -10.61
CA PRO A 171 -8.18 10.54 -11.06
C PRO A 171 -7.64 9.14 -11.39
N ILE A 172 -6.47 9.02 -12.02
CA ILE A 172 -5.87 7.69 -12.29
C ILE A 172 -5.59 6.95 -11.00
N SER A 173 -5.01 7.61 -9.99
CA SER A 173 -4.75 7.00 -8.69
C SER A 173 -6.04 6.53 -8.02
N MET A 174 -7.10 7.33 -8.07
CA MET A 174 -8.40 6.99 -7.47
C MET A 174 -9.05 5.79 -8.18
N ILE A 175 -9.09 5.79 -9.51
CA ILE A 175 -9.66 4.69 -10.29
C ILE A 175 -8.85 3.41 -10.06
N THR A 176 -7.52 3.49 -10.07
CA THR A 176 -6.65 2.34 -9.81
C THR A 176 -6.84 1.82 -8.39
N TYR A 177 -6.87 2.68 -7.40
CA TYR A 177 -7.08 2.33 -6.00
C TYR A 177 -8.42 1.64 -5.77
N LEU A 178 -9.52 2.26 -6.23
CA LEU A 178 -10.85 1.68 -6.06
C LEU A 178 -11.03 0.41 -6.89
N GLY A 179 -10.58 0.41 -8.14
CA GLY A 179 -10.65 -0.76 -9.02
C GLY A 179 -9.92 -1.97 -8.44
N LEU A 180 -8.68 -1.79 -7.99
CA LEU A 180 -7.91 -2.85 -7.33
C LEU A 180 -8.55 -3.29 -6.01
N SER A 181 -9.14 -2.37 -5.25
CA SER A 181 -9.78 -2.70 -3.97
C SER A 181 -11.05 -3.52 -4.15
N ILE A 182 -11.87 -3.20 -5.13
CA ILE A 182 -13.09 -3.96 -5.45
C ILE A 182 -12.71 -5.32 -6.05
N LEU A 183 -11.91 -5.32 -7.12
CA LEU A 183 -11.49 -6.55 -7.80
C LEU A 183 -10.68 -7.49 -6.88
N GLY A 184 -9.88 -6.95 -5.99
CA GLY A 184 -9.11 -7.74 -5.02
C GLY A 184 -9.94 -8.31 -3.86
N GLY A 185 -11.27 -8.10 -3.86
CA GLY A 185 -12.13 -8.66 -2.82
C GLY A 185 -11.93 -8.04 -1.44
N LEU A 186 -11.52 -6.77 -1.37
CA LEU A 186 -11.31 -6.08 -0.08
C LEU A 186 -12.63 -5.57 0.51
N TRP A 187 -13.62 -5.31 -0.33
CA TRP A 187 -14.93 -4.83 0.10
C TRP A 187 -15.97 -5.96 0.18
N PHE A 188 -15.90 -6.89 -0.75
CA PHE A 188 -16.79 -8.04 -0.85
C PHE A 188 -15.96 -9.29 -1.13
N PRO A 189 -16.33 -10.47 -0.59
CA PRO A 189 -15.66 -11.72 -0.92
C PRO A 189 -15.68 -11.98 -2.44
N VAL A 190 -14.54 -12.41 -2.99
CA VAL A 190 -14.40 -12.66 -4.44
C VAL A 190 -15.32 -13.79 -4.89
N GLU A 191 -15.66 -14.70 -4.00
CA GLU A 191 -16.57 -15.83 -4.22
C GLU A 191 -18.00 -15.38 -4.56
N ALA A 192 -18.38 -14.15 -4.17
CA ALA A 192 -19.67 -13.55 -4.52
C ALA A 192 -19.71 -12.97 -5.94
N PHE A 193 -18.58 -12.92 -6.64
CA PHE A 193 -18.49 -12.38 -7.99
C PHE A 193 -18.87 -13.44 -9.04
N PRO A 194 -19.36 -13.03 -10.23
CA PRO A 194 -19.45 -13.92 -11.39
C PRO A 194 -18.09 -14.54 -11.73
N GLU A 195 -18.07 -15.77 -12.25
CA GLU A 195 -16.84 -16.55 -12.50
C GLU A 195 -15.78 -15.78 -13.31
N PHE A 196 -16.20 -15.03 -14.33
CA PHE A 196 -15.24 -14.24 -15.12
C PHE A 196 -14.55 -13.14 -14.30
N LEU A 197 -15.25 -12.52 -13.34
CA LEU A 197 -14.66 -11.52 -12.45
C LEU A 197 -13.75 -12.18 -11.40
N GLN A 198 -14.06 -13.38 -10.94
CA GLN A 198 -13.18 -14.14 -10.05
C GLN A 198 -11.84 -14.45 -10.73
N GLN A 199 -11.85 -14.79 -12.03
CA GLN A 199 -10.62 -15.02 -12.79
C GLN A 199 -9.79 -13.73 -12.93
N ILE A 200 -10.44 -12.60 -13.21
CA ILE A 200 -9.78 -11.29 -13.28
C ILE A 200 -9.22 -10.90 -11.91
N ALA A 201 -9.97 -11.13 -10.83
CA ALA A 201 -9.53 -10.85 -9.46
C ALA A 201 -8.19 -11.53 -9.14
N LYS A 202 -8.06 -12.81 -9.47
CA LYS A 202 -6.85 -13.61 -9.26
C LYS A 202 -5.62 -13.12 -10.04
N LEU A 203 -5.81 -12.30 -11.06
CA LEU A 203 -4.71 -11.65 -11.78
C LEU A 203 -4.22 -10.38 -11.06
N THR A 204 -5.01 -9.81 -10.13
CA THR A 204 -4.68 -8.55 -9.48
C THR A 204 -3.78 -8.76 -8.25
N PRO A 205 -2.84 -7.84 -7.99
CA PRO A 205 -2.00 -7.93 -6.79
C PRO A 205 -2.80 -7.73 -5.50
N SER A 206 -3.95 -7.07 -5.56
CA SER A 206 -4.81 -6.82 -4.39
C SER A 206 -5.50 -8.07 -3.87
N TYR A 207 -5.89 -8.99 -4.75
CA TYR A 207 -6.38 -10.32 -4.36
C TYR A 207 -5.33 -11.07 -3.53
N TRP A 208 -4.10 -11.14 -4.03
CA TRP A 208 -3.02 -11.87 -3.38
C TRP A 208 -2.52 -11.19 -2.10
N LEU A 209 -2.63 -9.86 -2.00
CA LEU A 209 -2.38 -9.15 -0.74
C LEU A 209 -3.42 -9.53 0.32
N ALA A 210 -4.70 -9.57 -0.06
CA ALA A 210 -5.77 -9.95 0.84
C ALA A 210 -5.66 -11.42 1.27
N ASP A 211 -5.39 -12.31 0.31
CA ASP A 211 -5.19 -13.73 0.54
C ASP A 211 -4.01 -13.98 1.49
N LEU A 212 -2.87 -13.35 1.24
CA LEU A 212 -1.69 -13.41 2.12
C LEU A 212 -2.03 -13.03 3.56
N GLY A 213 -2.71 -11.89 3.75
CA GLY A 213 -3.04 -11.43 5.09
C GLY A 213 -4.08 -12.33 5.78
N ARG A 214 -5.08 -12.84 5.04
CA ARG A 214 -6.13 -13.72 5.56
C ARG A 214 -5.60 -15.10 5.95
N THR A 215 -4.74 -15.68 5.14
CA THR A 215 -4.10 -16.97 5.41
C THR A 215 -3.19 -16.89 6.64
N VAL A 216 -2.41 -15.81 6.77
CA VAL A 216 -1.52 -15.61 7.92
C VAL A 216 -2.32 -15.36 9.20
N VAL A 217 -3.39 -14.56 9.17
CA VAL A 217 -4.21 -14.31 10.38
C VAL A 217 -4.97 -15.56 10.81
N ALA A 218 -5.33 -16.45 9.89
CA ALA A 218 -5.91 -17.75 10.18
C ALA A 218 -4.91 -18.76 10.78
N GLY A 219 -3.62 -18.41 10.83
CA GLY A 219 -2.57 -19.30 11.36
C GLY A 219 -2.15 -20.41 10.40
N GLN A 220 -2.55 -20.34 9.14
CA GLN A 220 -2.24 -21.34 8.10
C GLN A 220 -0.84 -21.17 7.48
N GLY A 221 -0.06 -20.20 7.98
CA GLY A 221 1.28 -19.89 7.48
C GLY A 221 1.28 -18.85 6.35
N VAL A 222 2.41 -18.76 5.63
CA VAL A 222 2.58 -17.80 4.53
C VAL A 222 2.35 -18.52 3.20
N PRO A 223 1.32 -18.15 2.42
CA PRO A 223 1.04 -18.79 1.15
C PRO A 223 2.12 -18.42 0.11
N THR A 224 2.86 -19.42 -0.34
CA THR A 224 3.98 -19.24 -1.29
C THR A 224 3.51 -18.62 -2.61
N GLU A 225 2.34 -19.01 -3.07
CA GLU A 225 1.75 -18.49 -4.32
C GLU A 225 1.52 -16.98 -4.25
N ALA A 226 0.92 -16.49 -3.16
CA ALA A 226 0.73 -15.06 -2.95
C ALA A 226 2.05 -14.29 -2.95
N VAL A 227 3.07 -14.83 -2.28
CA VAL A 227 4.40 -14.21 -2.26
C VAL A 227 5.01 -14.14 -3.65
N LEU A 228 4.94 -15.22 -4.43
CA LEU A 228 5.49 -15.26 -5.79
C LEU A 228 4.77 -14.27 -6.73
N VAL A 229 3.44 -14.20 -6.66
CA VAL A 229 2.67 -13.28 -7.51
C VAL A 229 2.94 -11.82 -7.12
N LEU A 230 2.97 -11.49 -5.84
CA LEU A 230 3.31 -10.14 -5.36
C LEU A 230 4.75 -9.75 -5.73
N ALA A 231 5.70 -10.68 -5.64
CA ALA A 231 7.06 -10.45 -6.10
C ALA A 231 7.12 -10.23 -7.63
N GLY A 232 6.40 -11.03 -8.40
CA GLY A 232 6.26 -10.86 -9.86
C GLY A 232 5.71 -9.48 -10.23
N TRP A 233 4.63 -9.05 -9.60
CA TRP A 233 4.08 -7.70 -9.77
C TRP A 233 5.10 -6.61 -9.40
N THR A 234 5.84 -6.80 -8.31
CA THR A 234 6.88 -5.85 -7.89
C THR A 234 7.96 -5.70 -8.96
N LEU A 235 8.42 -6.82 -9.55
CA LEU A 235 9.43 -6.81 -10.61
C LEU A 235 8.92 -6.13 -11.88
N VAL A 236 7.71 -6.47 -12.34
CA VAL A 236 7.08 -5.89 -13.53
C VAL A 236 6.88 -4.38 -13.34
N LEU A 237 6.26 -3.98 -12.26
CA LEU A 237 6.03 -2.56 -11.95
C LEU A 237 7.35 -1.82 -11.71
N GLY A 238 8.35 -2.47 -11.11
CA GLY A 238 9.68 -1.93 -10.92
C GLY A 238 10.36 -1.62 -12.26
N ALA A 239 10.31 -2.54 -13.21
CA ALA A 239 10.84 -2.34 -14.57
C ALA A 239 10.13 -1.18 -15.29
N VAL A 240 8.79 -1.15 -15.22
CA VAL A 240 7.98 -0.05 -15.77
C VAL A 240 8.31 1.28 -15.08
N GLY A 241 8.49 1.29 -13.77
CA GLY A 241 8.84 2.48 -12.99
C GLY A 241 10.20 3.05 -13.37
N VAL A 242 11.21 2.20 -13.53
CA VAL A 242 12.55 2.61 -13.99
C VAL A 242 12.48 3.16 -15.42
N TRP A 243 11.74 2.52 -16.29
CA TRP A 243 11.54 3.00 -17.67
C TRP A 243 10.84 4.36 -17.69
N ALA A 244 9.74 4.53 -16.94
CA ALA A 244 9.02 5.79 -16.82
C ALA A 244 9.90 6.92 -16.25
N TYR A 245 10.69 6.62 -15.23
CA TYR A 245 11.65 7.55 -14.65
C TYR A 245 12.68 8.03 -15.67
N ARG A 246 13.29 7.10 -16.43
CA ARG A 246 14.29 7.44 -17.47
C ARG A 246 13.67 8.32 -18.56
N ARG A 247 12.46 7.99 -19.02
CA ARG A 247 11.75 8.77 -20.04
C ARG A 247 11.30 10.15 -19.56
N SER A 248 11.00 10.31 -18.27
CA SER A 248 10.66 11.62 -17.70
C SER A 248 11.85 12.57 -17.64
N GLY A 249 13.06 12.06 -17.69
CA GLY A 249 14.30 12.84 -17.70
C GLY A 249 14.72 13.40 -19.05
N THR A 250 14.14 12.92 -20.15
CA THR A 250 14.47 13.35 -21.52
C THR A 250 13.51 14.41 -22.08
N LYS A 251 12.46 14.76 -21.33
CA LYS A 251 11.48 15.80 -21.71
C LYS A 251 11.83 17.11 -20.97
N VAL A 252 12.99 17.70 -21.30
CA VAL A 252 13.38 19.07 -20.92
C VAL A 252 13.80 19.81 -22.18
#